data_990167c2f27440b1e22faf396f061442
#
_entry.id   990167c2f27440b1e22faf396f061442
#
_cell.length_a   1.000
_cell.length_b   1.000
_cell.length_c   1.000
_cell.angle_alpha   90.00
_cell.angle_beta   90.00
_cell.angle_gamma   90.00
#
_symmetry.space_group_name_H-M   'P 1'
#
loop_
_entity.id
_entity.type
_entity.pdbx_description
1 polymer ?
#
loop_
_entity_poly.entity_id
_entity_poly.type
_entity_poly.pdbx_seq_one_letter_code
_entity_poly.pdbx_strand_id
1 'polypeptide(L)'
;MFEVMLRWPMVSHTVQTVSQRLRRLLRRLVMPLAVAALVFFGLAIYWSIRPDIFDVREAALRQSGEDPKKLVRGAVTTATLIEVANSLLEKRGGFLSNDINPVSLWLDNMPHWEFGALVQMRDFARVLRNDFGRSQSQSKEDPHLATADPQFHFNHESWIFPTTEGQYREGIEALKRYLVRLENGDARFFVRNDNLRSLLELVAKRLGDLAHRLSGSVGIEDLDTYAIWDLTDKAAPQASPVAFKTPWLHIDDVFYEARGATWALLHFMQAVQIDFAPVLHDRKAMVSFKQIIRKLDQGERRMWSPIVLNGTGYGVVANHSLVLASYISRADSAVIDLLDLLRQ
;
A
#
# COMPACT_ATOMS: atom_id res chain seq x y z
N MET A 1 -85.68 24.05 -22.87
CA MET A 1 -84.76 24.13 -21.70
C MET A 1 -83.59 23.28 -22.06
N PHE A 2 -82.45 23.95 -22.43
CA PHE A 2 -81.35 23.33 -23.15
C PHE A 2 -80.30 22.82 -22.15
N GLU A 3 -80.01 21.50 -22.20
CA GLU A 3 -78.79 20.94 -21.64
C GLU A 3 -77.68 20.95 -22.69
N VAL A 4 -76.69 21.77 -22.46
CA VAL A 4 -75.45 21.78 -23.28
C VAL A 4 -74.45 20.86 -22.57
N MET A 5 -74.36 19.62 -23.10
CA MET A 5 -73.25 18.70 -22.79
C MET A 5 -71.96 19.18 -23.47
N LEU A 6 -71.06 19.74 -22.70
CA LEU A 6 -69.66 19.98 -23.12
C LEU A 6 -68.88 18.66 -23.05
N ARG A 7 -68.76 17.97 -24.22
CA ARG A 7 -67.80 16.85 -24.39
C ARG A 7 -66.40 17.40 -24.55
N TRP A 8 -65.52 17.04 -23.63
CA TRP A 8 -64.08 17.24 -23.77
C TRP A 8 -63.40 15.91 -24.15
N PRO A 9 -63.17 15.58 -25.47
CA PRO A 9 -62.52 14.33 -25.85
C PRO A 9 -61.05 14.48 -26.30
N MET A 10 -60.44 15.66 -26.24
CA MET A 10 -59.10 15.84 -26.87
C MET A 10 -57.90 15.82 -25.95
N VAL A 11 -58.05 15.80 -24.62
CA VAL A 11 -56.91 15.86 -23.70
C VAL A 11 -56.34 14.48 -23.42
N SER A 12 -57.10 13.41 -23.50
CA SER A 12 -56.67 12.04 -23.15
C SER A 12 -55.72 11.40 -24.17
N HIS A 13 -55.87 11.66 -25.45
CA HIS A 13 -55.05 11.06 -26.52
C HIS A 13 -53.63 11.67 -26.58
N THR A 14 -53.48 12.97 -26.35
CA THR A 14 -52.20 13.66 -26.36
C THR A 14 -51.33 13.26 -25.15
N VAL A 15 -51.91 13.09 -23.97
CA VAL A 15 -51.20 12.65 -22.79
C VAL A 15 -50.72 11.19 -22.89
N GLN A 16 -51.52 10.32 -23.49
CA GLN A 16 -51.15 8.92 -23.74
C GLN A 16 -50.01 8.77 -24.76
N THR A 17 -50.03 9.55 -25.83
CA THR A 17 -48.99 9.53 -26.89
C THR A 17 -47.67 10.12 -26.38
N VAL A 18 -47.70 11.17 -25.56
CA VAL A 18 -46.51 11.75 -24.92
C VAL A 18 -45.89 10.75 -23.90
N SER A 19 -46.72 10.08 -23.10
CA SER A 19 -46.26 9.07 -22.16
C SER A 19 -45.62 7.84 -22.84
N GLN A 20 -46.19 7.42 -23.99
CA GLN A 20 -45.61 6.31 -24.76
C GLN A 20 -44.31 6.69 -25.48
N ARG A 21 -44.18 7.91 -25.99
CA ARG A 21 -42.92 8.42 -26.57
C ARG A 21 -41.83 8.56 -25.48
N LEU A 22 -42.18 9.07 -24.32
CA LEU A 22 -41.29 9.19 -23.17
C LEU A 22 -40.80 7.82 -22.66
N ARG A 23 -41.71 6.82 -22.57
CA ARG A 23 -41.35 5.44 -22.21
C ARG A 23 -40.45 4.78 -23.27
N ARG A 24 -40.64 5.03 -24.54
CA ARG A 24 -39.76 4.53 -25.62
C ARG A 24 -38.37 5.21 -25.58
N LEU A 25 -38.31 6.51 -25.32
CA LEU A 25 -37.09 7.26 -25.14
C LEU A 25 -36.33 6.80 -23.87
N LEU A 26 -37.04 6.64 -22.75
CA LEU A 26 -36.48 6.09 -21.51
C LEU A 26 -35.92 4.68 -21.74
N ARG A 27 -36.63 3.77 -22.38
CA ARG A 27 -36.13 2.42 -22.70
C ARG A 27 -34.93 2.46 -23.63
N ARG A 28 -34.87 3.38 -24.60
CA ARG A 28 -33.71 3.53 -25.50
C ARG A 28 -32.47 4.09 -24.79
N LEU A 29 -32.62 4.84 -23.70
CA LEU A 29 -31.53 5.38 -22.88
C LEU A 29 -31.15 4.45 -21.72
N VAL A 30 -32.11 3.79 -21.09
CA VAL A 30 -31.90 2.91 -19.94
C VAL A 30 -31.05 1.68 -20.30
N MET A 31 -31.28 1.08 -21.46
CA MET A 31 -30.56 -0.12 -21.89
C MET A 31 -29.05 0.16 -22.10
N PRO A 32 -28.61 1.18 -22.86
CA PRO A 32 -27.20 1.48 -23.01
C PRO A 32 -26.56 1.97 -21.71
N LEU A 33 -27.30 2.71 -20.86
CA LEU A 33 -26.83 3.09 -19.52
C LEU A 33 -26.62 1.87 -18.61
N ALA A 34 -27.55 0.92 -18.63
CA ALA A 34 -27.41 -0.32 -17.86
C ALA A 34 -26.20 -1.16 -18.33
N VAL A 35 -26.00 -1.25 -19.66
CA VAL A 35 -24.83 -1.93 -20.24
C VAL A 35 -23.54 -1.20 -19.84
N ALA A 36 -23.50 0.13 -19.92
CA ALA A 36 -22.35 0.93 -19.51
C ALA A 36 -22.05 0.75 -18.01
N ALA A 37 -23.08 0.78 -17.15
CA ALA A 37 -22.94 0.55 -15.72
C ALA A 37 -22.40 -0.86 -15.41
N LEU A 38 -22.86 -1.88 -16.14
CA LEU A 38 -22.37 -3.25 -15.99
C LEU A 38 -20.90 -3.38 -16.43
N VAL A 39 -20.52 -2.71 -17.53
CA VAL A 39 -19.12 -2.66 -17.99
C VAL A 39 -18.25 -1.95 -16.96
N PHE A 40 -18.65 -0.78 -16.45
CA PHE A 40 -17.91 -0.06 -15.40
C PHE A 40 -17.78 -0.88 -14.13
N PHE A 41 -18.83 -1.57 -13.71
CA PHE A 41 -18.80 -2.47 -12.56
C PHE A 41 -17.81 -3.65 -12.77
N GLY A 42 -17.82 -4.24 -13.98
CA GLY A 42 -16.87 -5.29 -14.33
C GLY A 42 -15.42 -4.79 -14.34
N LEU A 43 -15.17 -3.57 -14.87
CA LEU A 43 -13.86 -2.92 -14.82
C LEU A 43 -13.43 -2.61 -13.38
N ALA A 44 -14.34 -2.12 -12.54
CA ALA A 44 -14.06 -1.85 -11.14
C ALA A 44 -13.62 -3.11 -10.40
N ILE A 45 -14.31 -4.24 -10.59
CA ILE A 45 -13.89 -5.54 -10.01
C ILE A 45 -12.51 -5.94 -10.56
N TYR A 46 -12.28 -5.80 -11.86
CA TYR A 46 -11.00 -6.18 -12.48
C TYR A 46 -9.84 -5.33 -11.95
N TRP A 47 -10.02 -4.03 -11.75
CA TRP A 47 -9.01 -3.12 -11.22
C TRP A 47 -8.80 -3.24 -9.71
N SER A 48 -9.79 -3.79 -8.98
CA SER A 48 -9.67 -4.07 -7.54
C SER A 48 -8.80 -5.28 -7.24
N ILE A 49 -8.34 -6.02 -8.25
CA ILE A 49 -7.48 -7.18 -8.06
C ILE A 49 -6.05 -6.71 -7.85
N ARG A 50 -5.55 -6.89 -6.62
CA ARG A 50 -4.18 -6.55 -6.24
C ARG A 50 -3.15 -7.41 -6.98
N PRO A 51 -1.90 -6.94 -7.12
CA PRO A 51 -0.78 -7.74 -7.60
C PRO A 51 -0.55 -8.98 -6.74
N ASP A 52 -0.12 -10.06 -7.38
CA ASP A 52 0.30 -11.27 -6.68
C ASP A 52 1.64 -11.06 -5.97
N ILE A 53 1.95 -11.93 -5.01
CA ILE A 53 3.27 -11.99 -4.37
C ILE A 53 4.23 -12.63 -5.39
N PHE A 54 5.32 -11.94 -5.69
CA PHE A 54 6.35 -12.42 -6.62
C PHE A 54 7.59 -12.96 -5.90
N ASP A 55 8.33 -13.84 -6.55
CA ASP A 55 9.63 -14.28 -6.05
C ASP A 55 10.70 -13.22 -6.33
N VAL A 56 11.33 -12.71 -5.26
CA VAL A 56 12.31 -11.61 -5.35
C VAL A 56 13.59 -12.05 -6.08
N ARG A 57 13.93 -13.34 -6.05
CA ARG A 57 15.11 -13.87 -6.74
C ARG A 57 14.86 -13.99 -8.22
N GLU A 58 13.68 -14.46 -8.61
CA GLU A 58 13.27 -14.47 -10.02
C GLU A 58 13.18 -13.05 -10.58
N ALA A 59 12.61 -12.09 -9.82
CA ALA A 59 12.58 -10.69 -10.22
C ALA A 59 13.98 -10.15 -10.46
N ALA A 60 14.94 -10.44 -9.58
CA ALA A 60 16.33 -10.05 -9.75
C ALA A 60 16.98 -10.68 -10.98
N LEU A 61 16.75 -11.96 -11.23
CA LEU A 61 17.24 -12.63 -12.44
C LEU A 61 16.70 -11.99 -13.71
N ARG A 62 15.39 -11.70 -13.78
CA ARG A 62 14.79 -11.00 -14.93
C ARG A 62 15.44 -9.63 -15.18
N GLN A 63 15.69 -8.85 -14.13
CA GLN A 63 16.31 -7.52 -14.25
C GLN A 63 17.79 -7.61 -14.68
N SER A 64 18.50 -8.66 -14.32
CA SER A 64 19.93 -8.90 -14.63
C SER A 64 20.14 -9.73 -15.93
N GLY A 65 19.10 -9.89 -16.77
CA GLY A 65 19.18 -10.60 -18.04
C GLY A 65 19.39 -12.12 -17.88
N GLU A 66 18.79 -12.72 -16.84
CA GLU A 66 18.80 -14.15 -16.52
C GLU A 66 20.20 -14.73 -16.21
N ASP A 67 21.20 -13.89 -15.94
CA ASP A 67 22.54 -14.32 -15.58
C ASP A 67 22.73 -14.38 -14.04
N PRO A 68 22.82 -15.59 -13.44
CA PRO A 68 23.03 -15.74 -12.00
C PRO A 68 24.33 -15.11 -11.49
N LYS A 69 25.34 -14.92 -12.33
CA LYS A 69 26.63 -14.31 -11.96
C LYS A 69 26.50 -12.82 -11.67
N LYS A 70 25.47 -12.18 -12.20
CA LYS A 70 25.16 -10.77 -11.99
C LYS A 70 24.40 -10.49 -10.68
N LEU A 71 23.95 -11.54 -9.97
CA LEU A 71 23.34 -11.41 -8.65
C LEU A 71 24.39 -11.07 -7.58
N VAL A 72 25.04 -9.93 -7.75
CA VAL A 72 25.99 -9.37 -6.79
C VAL A 72 25.24 -8.83 -5.54
N ARG A 73 25.99 -8.49 -4.49
CA ARG A 73 25.41 -7.91 -3.27
C ARG A 73 24.63 -6.64 -3.59
N GLY A 74 23.39 -6.56 -3.10
CA GLY A 74 22.47 -5.46 -3.34
C GLY A 74 21.68 -5.57 -4.66
N ALA A 75 22.00 -6.51 -5.53
CA ALA A 75 21.26 -6.70 -6.78
C ALA A 75 19.82 -7.14 -6.52
N VAL A 76 19.61 -8.10 -5.59
CA VAL A 76 18.26 -8.59 -5.26
C VAL A 76 17.43 -7.50 -4.61
N THR A 77 18.01 -6.75 -3.69
CA THR A 77 17.35 -5.63 -3.01
C THR A 77 16.95 -4.51 -3.99
N THR A 78 17.86 -4.12 -4.90
CA THR A 78 17.60 -3.09 -5.91
C THR A 78 16.56 -3.55 -6.93
N ALA A 79 16.68 -4.78 -7.43
CA ALA A 79 15.72 -5.35 -8.37
C ALA A 79 14.32 -5.49 -7.76
N THR A 80 14.23 -5.83 -6.49
CA THR A 80 12.94 -5.91 -5.77
C THR A 80 12.29 -4.53 -5.66
N LEU A 81 13.06 -3.47 -5.40
CA LEU A 81 12.52 -2.11 -5.39
C LEU A 81 12.00 -1.70 -6.79
N ILE A 82 12.72 -2.06 -7.86
CA ILE A 82 12.26 -1.86 -9.24
C ILE A 82 10.95 -2.62 -9.50
N GLU A 83 10.86 -3.88 -9.08
CA GLU A 83 9.68 -4.72 -9.34
C GLU A 83 8.46 -4.25 -8.53
N VAL A 84 8.64 -3.80 -7.29
CA VAL A 84 7.57 -3.19 -6.48
C VAL A 84 7.07 -1.91 -7.17
N ALA A 85 7.97 -1.04 -7.65
CA ALA A 85 7.61 0.17 -8.37
C ALA A 85 6.90 -0.12 -9.69
N ASN A 86 7.37 -1.11 -10.47
CA ASN A 86 6.69 -1.56 -11.68
C ASN A 86 5.30 -2.13 -11.37
N SER A 87 5.18 -2.94 -10.32
CA SER A 87 3.89 -3.50 -9.89
C SER A 87 2.86 -2.44 -9.57
N LEU A 88 3.26 -1.29 -9.00
CA LEU A 88 2.37 -0.16 -8.77
C LEU A 88 1.88 0.47 -10.07
N LEU A 89 2.76 0.61 -11.08
CA LEU A 89 2.45 1.27 -12.35
C LEU A 89 1.77 0.35 -13.37
N GLU A 90 2.05 -0.96 -13.34
CA GLU A 90 1.66 -1.91 -14.39
C GLU A 90 0.58 -2.91 -13.95
N LYS A 91 0.12 -2.81 -12.68
CA LYS A 91 -1.00 -3.63 -12.22
C LYS A 91 -2.26 -3.37 -13.04
N ARG A 92 -3.27 -4.20 -12.86
CA ARG A 92 -4.58 -4.07 -13.51
C ARG A 92 -5.17 -2.67 -13.25
N GLY A 93 -5.45 -1.92 -14.32
CA GLY A 93 -5.90 -0.54 -14.25
C GLY A 93 -4.80 0.51 -14.18
N GLY A 94 -3.52 0.14 -14.08
CA GLY A 94 -2.42 1.10 -13.92
C GLY A 94 -2.34 1.69 -12.50
N PHE A 95 -1.74 2.86 -12.35
CA PHE A 95 -1.71 3.60 -11.09
C PHE A 95 -3.01 4.40 -10.95
N LEU A 96 -3.82 4.10 -9.92
CA LEU A 96 -5.19 4.60 -9.79
C LEU A 96 -5.31 5.81 -8.86
N SER A 97 -4.32 6.07 -8.02
CA SER A 97 -4.38 7.14 -7.01
C SER A 97 -4.50 8.55 -7.61
N ASN A 98 -4.03 8.75 -8.86
CA ASN A 98 -4.14 10.03 -9.57
C ASN A 98 -5.18 10.04 -10.69
N ASP A 99 -5.94 8.95 -10.88
CA ASP A 99 -6.92 8.83 -11.94
C ASP A 99 -8.22 9.58 -11.63
N ILE A 100 -8.74 10.34 -12.62
CA ILE A 100 -10.01 11.08 -12.53
C ILE A 100 -11.09 10.42 -13.41
N ASN A 101 -10.97 9.14 -13.70
CA ASN A 101 -11.98 8.46 -14.52
C ASN A 101 -13.19 8.02 -13.68
N PRO A 102 -14.40 7.85 -14.29
CA PRO A 102 -15.61 7.48 -13.55
C PRO A 102 -15.52 6.14 -12.80
N VAL A 103 -14.64 5.25 -13.21
CA VAL A 103 -14.44 3.94 -12.57
C VAL A 103 -13.59 4.10 -11.30
N SER A 104 -12.51 4.91 -11.36
CA SER A 104 -11.63 5.13 -10.22
C SER A 104 -12.33 5.86 -9.06
N LEU A 105 -13.32 6.70 -9.35
CA LEU A 105 -14.14 7.37 -8.32
C LEU A 105 -14.95 6.39 -7.43
N TRP A 106 -15.13 5.16 -7.85
CA TRP A 106 -15.80 4.09 -7.09
C TRP A 106 -14.83 3.10 -6.47
N LEU A 107 -13.51 3.30 -6.70
CA LEU A 107 -12.43 2.45 -6.24
C LEU A 107 -11.62 3.20 -5.17
N ASP A 108 -12.09 3.23 -3.95
CA ASP A 108 -11.35 3.81 -2.80
C ASP A 108 -10.29 2.83 -2.24
N ASN A 109 -10.60 1.55 -2.17
CA ASN A 109 -9.73 0.52 -1.60
C ASN A 109 -8.38 0.36 -2.31
N MET A 110 -8.35 0.40 -3.65
CA MET A 110 -7.12 0.20 -4.41
C MET A 110 -6.15 1.40 -4.31
N PRO A 111 -6.58 2.66 -4.41
CA PRO A 111 -5.73 3.82 -4.09
C PRO A 111 -5.10 3.76 -2.70
N HIS A 112 -5.84 3.33 -1.67
CA HIS A 112 -5.28 3.17 -0.33
C HIS A 112 -4.25 2.04 -0.25
N TRP A 113 -4.48 0.93 -0.97
CA TRP A 113 -3.49 -0.14 -1.12
C TRP A 113 -2.22 0.36 -1.82
N GLU A 114 -2.36 1.12 -2.91
CA GLU A 114 -1.24 1.76 -3.61
C GLU A 114 -0.46 2.69 -2.68
N PHE A 115 -1.16 3.51 -1.91
CA PHE A 115 -0.54 4.44 -0.98
C PHE A 115 0.27 3.70 0.09
N GLY A 116 -0.26 2.62 0.66
CA GLY A 116 0.46 1.79 1.60
C GLY A 116 1.77 1.22 1.03
N ALA A 117 1.72 0.65 -0.18
CA ALA A 117 2.89 0.14 -0.86
C ALA A 117 3.88 1.26 -1.25
N LEU A 118 3.36 2.40 -1.71
CA LEU A 118 4.14 3.59 -2.07
C LEU A 118 4.94 4.14 -0.89
N VAL A 119 4.34 4.23 0.30
CA VAL A 119 5.04 4.70 1.50
C VAL A 119 6.26 3.82 1.80
N GLN A 120 6.10 2.50 1.72
CA GLN A 120 7.21 1.56 1.94
C GLN A 120 8.27 1.66 0.83
N MET A 121 7.86 1.83 -0.42
CA MET A 121 8.76 2.05 -1.56
C MET A 121 9.61 3.32 -1.37
N ARG A 122 9.01 4.43 -0.95
CA ARG A 122 9.69 5.70 -0.65
C ARG A 122 10.70 5.55 0.47
N ASP A 123 10.30 4.96 1.56
CA ASP A 123 11.17 4.71 2.70
C ASP A 123 12.35 3.82 2.32
N PHE A 124 12.10 2.78 1.53
CA PHE A 124 13.12 1.86 1.10
C PHE A 124 14.10 2.48 0.08
N ALA A 125 13.61 3.32 -0.85
CA ALA A 125 14.46 4.08 -1.76
C ALA A 125 15.38 5.05 -1.00
N ARG A 126 14.87 5.69 0.05
CA ARG A 126 15.65 6.57 0.94
C ARG A 126 16.73 5.81 1.69
N VAL A 127 16.42 4.63 2.25
CA VAL A 127 17.39 3.76 2.93
C VAL A 127 18.45 3.26 1.94
N LEU A 128 18.03 2.87 0.73
CA LEU A 128 18.96 2.46 -0.33
C LEU A 128 19.95 3.58 -0.67
N ARG A 129 19.48 4.82 -0.81
CA ARG A 129 20.30 5.99 -1.09
C ARG A 129 21.22 6.35 0.08
N ASN A 130 20.71 6.43 1.29
CA ASN A 130 21.42 7.04 2.43
C ASN A 130 22.29 6.05 3.20
N ASP A 131 21.85 4.78 3.31
CA ASP A 131 22.50 3.78 4.16
C ASP A 131 23.18 2.67 3.33
N PHE A 132 22.48 2.08 2.37
CA PHE A 132 23.02 0.95 1.62
C PHE A 132 23.98 1.36 0.50
N GLY A 133 23.72 2.49 -0.16
CA GLY A 133 24.55 3.02 -1.26
C GLY A 133 25.77 3.83 -0.80
N ARG A 134 25.92 4.11 0.50
CA ARG A 134 26.99 4.97 1.05
C ARG A 134 27.84 4.24 2.07
N SER A 135 29.15 4.51 2.05
CA SER A 135 30.06 3.94 3.07
C SER A 135 29.92 4.62 4.42
N GLN A 136 29.68 5.92 4.41
CA GLN A 136 29.46 6.78 5.56
C GLN A 136 28.53 7.93 5.18
N SER A 137 27.87 8.57 6.15
CA SER A 137 26.94 9.69 5.91
C SER A 137 27.57 10.87 5.15
N GLN A 138 28.88 11.07 5.28
CA GLN A 138 29.64 12.13 4.58
C GLN A 138 30.21 11.69 3.23
N SER A 139 30.09 10.43 2.83
CA SER A 139 30.56 9.98 1.52
C SER A 139 29.65 10.45 0.39
N LYS A 140 30.23 10.57 -0.82
CA LYS A 140 29.49 10.97 -2.02
C LYS A 140 28.36 9.97 -2.31
N GLU A 141 27.19 10.51 -2.58
CA GLU A 141 26.02 9.72 -2.99
C GLU A 141 26.19 9.14 -4.39
N ASP A 142 25.59 7.98 -4.63
CA ASP A 142 25.46 7.49 -6.01
C ASP A 142 24.52 8.40 -6.81
N PRO A 143 24.92 8.91 -7.99
CA PRO A 143 24.14 9.87 -8.75
C PRO A 143 22.77 9.32 -9.19
N HIS A 144 22.67 8.02 -9.42
CA HIS A 144 21.41 7.40 -9.82
C HIS A 144 20.45 7.20 -8.63
N LEU A 145 20.97 6.89 -7.45
CA LEU A 145 20.15 6.85 -6.23
C LEU A 145 19.71 8.26 -5.80
N ALA A 146 20.57 9.26 -5.98
CA ALA A 146 20.22 10.67 -5.75
C ALA A 146 19.11 11.16 -6.68
N THR A 147 18.96 10.56 -7.86
CA THR A 147 17.86 10.83 -8.79
C THR A 147 16.61 10.01 -8.42
N ALA A 148 16.75 8.72 -8.13
CA ALA A 148 15.62 7.81 -7.93
C ALA A 148 14.75 8.18 -6.71
N ASP A 149 15.37 8.47 -5.56
CA ASP A 149 14.66 8.75 -4.31
C ASP A 149 13.72 9.97 -4.42
N PRO A 150 14.13 11.16 -4.90
CA PRO A 150 13.21 12.29 -5.08
C PRO A 150 12.06 11.99 -6.07
N GLN A 151 12.31 11.21 -7.11
CA GLN A 151 11.29 10.87 -8.09
C GLN A 151 10.14 10.06 -7.45
N PHE A 152 10.44 9.11 -6.58
CA PHE A 152 9.42 8.36 -5.83
C PHE A 152 8.71 9.20 -4.76
N HIS A 153 9.33 10.30 -4.29
CA HIS A 153 8.70 11.24 -3.36
C HIS A 153 7.83 12.29 -4.05
N PHE A 154 7.76 12.28 -5.39
CA PHE A 154 6.86 13.15 -6.13
C PHE A 154 5.39 12.93 -5.71
N ASN A 155 4.55 13.96 -5.87
CA ASN A 155 3.13 13.90 -5.53
C ASN A 155 2.44 12.73 -6.26
N HIS A 156 1.76 11.87 -5.51
CA HIS A 156 1.09 10.68 -6.04
C HIS A 156 -0.31 10.94 -6.63
N GLU A 157 -0.81 12.17 -6.51
CA GLU A 157 -2.12 12.59 -7.02
C GLU A 157 -2.03 13.42 -8.31
N SER A 158 -0.82 13.61 -8.86
CA SER A 158 -0.62 14.45 -10.03
C SER A 158 -0.98 13.72 -11.32
N TRP A 159 -2.05 14.16 -11.98
CA TRP A 159 -2.52 13.64 -13.27
C TRP A 159 -2.15 14.53 -14.46
N ILE A 160 -1.68 15.79 -14.22
CA ILE A 160 -1.20 16.74 -15.23
C ILE A 160 0.33 16.80 -15.17
N PHE A 161 0.96 17.26 -16.23
CA PHE A 161 2.41 17.37 -16.35
C PHE A 161 3.08 18.21 -15.24
N PRO A 162 4.11 17.65 -14.57
CA PRO A 162 4.59 16.29 -14.70
C PRO A 162 3.63 15.28 -14.03
N THR A 163 3.38 14.14 -14.71
CA THR A 163 2.52 13.08 -14.18
C THR A 163 3.26 12.23 -13.16
N THR A 164 2.53 11.68 -12.19
CA THR A 164 3.09 10.77 -11.18
C THR A 164 3.80 9.59 -11.81
N GLU A 165 3.17 8.92 -12.78
CA GLU A 165 3.74 7.75 -13.45
C GLU A 165 5.00 8.10 -14.24
N GLY A 166 5.05 9.30 -14.82
CA GLY A 166 6.25 9.79 -15.53
C GLY A 166 7.43 9.91 -14.59
N GLN A 167 7.22 10.51 -13.42
CA GLN A 167 8.27 10.69 -12.41
C GLN A 167 8.70 9.34 -11.80
N TYR A 168 7.74 8.46 -11.50
CA TYR A 168 8.08 7.13 -10.98
C TYR A 168 8.85 6.27 -11.99
N ARG A 169 8.49 6.34 -13.29
CA ARG A 169 9.27 5.67 -14.34
C ARG A 169 10.70 6.21 -14.44
N GLU A 170 10.90 7.53 -14.29
CA GLU A 170 12.24 8.11 -14.23
C GLU A 170 13.05 7.58 -13.03
N GLY A 171 12.40 7.44 -11.87
CA GLY A 171 12.99 6.79 -10.70
C GLY A 171 13.37 5.33 -10.95
N ILE A 172 12.49 4.55 -11.60
CA ILE A 172 12.76 3.16 -11.98
C ILE A 172 13.96 3.08 -12.94
N GLU A 173 14.03 3.94 -13.96
CA GLU A 173 15.15 3.95 -14.91
C GLU A 173 16.47 4.36 -14.22
N ALA A 174 16.43 5.25 -13.22
CA ALA A 174 17.59 5.55 -12.42
C ALA A 174 18.05 4.33 -11.59
N LEU A 175 17.12 3.56 -10.97
CA LEU A 175 17.45 2.33 -10.25
C LEU A 175 18.02 1.24 -11.18
N LYS A 176 17.51 1.10 -12.40
CA LYS A 176 18.06 0.17 -13.39
C LYS A 176 19.51 0.53 -13.74
N ARG A 177 19.82 1.81 -13.93
CA ARG A 177 21.20 2.28 -14.15
C ARG A 177 22.09 2.00 -12.95
N TYR A 178 21.59 2.18 -11.72
CA TYR A 178 22.33 1.82 -10.51
C TYR A 178 22.60 0.31 -10.44
N LEU A 179 21.60 -0.54 -10.76
CA LEU A 179 21.75 -2.00 -10.80
C LEU A 179 22.85 -2.44 -11.78
N VAL A 180 22.84 -1.92 -13.00
CA VAL A 180 23.89 -2.21 -13.99
C VAL A 180 25.27 -1.83 -13.48
N ARG A 181 25.39 -0.69 -12.79
CA ARG A 181 26.67 -0.27 -12.18
C ARG A 181 27.08 -1.18 -11.02
N LEU A 182 26.15 -1.69 -10.23
CA LEU A 182 26.44 -2.71 -9.20
C LEU A 182 26.99 -3.99 -9.84
N GLU A 183 26.37 -4.47 -10.91
CA GLU A 183 26.77 -5.66 -11.63
C GLU A 183 28.18 -5.54 -12.22
N ASN A 184 28.54 -4.35 -12.71
CA ASN A 184 29.86 -4.04 -13.27
C ASN A 184 30.91 -3.69 -12.20
N GLY A 185 30.53 -3.57 -10.91
CA GLY A 185 31.44 -3.18 -9.84
C GLY A 185 31.71 -1.67 -9.74
N ASP A 186 31.01 -0.85 -10.54
CA ASP A 186 31.15 0.64 -10.59
C ASP A 186 30.33 1.33 -9.51
N ALA A 187 29.40 0.62 -8.87
CA ALA A 187 28.65 1.05 -7.70
C ALA A 187 28.85 0.09 -6.54
N ARG A 188 28.48 0.49 -5.35
CA ARG A 188 28.65 -0.33 -4.13
C ARG A 188 27.36 -0.40 -3.34
N PHE A 189 27.18 -1.56 -2.70
CA PHE A 189 26.12 -1.80 -1.73
C PHE A 189 26.76 -2.30 -0.41
N PHE A 190 26.50 -1.59 0.68
CA PHE A 190 27.16 -1.81 1.95
C PHE A 190 26.33 -2.68 2.88
N VAL A 191 26.69 -3.95 2.98
CA VAL A 191 26.06 -4.94 3.88
C VAL A 191 26.72 -4.83 5.25
N ARG A 192 26.18 -3.96 6.10
CA ARG A 192 26.66 -3.70 7.46
C ARG A 192 25.55 -3.84 8.48
N ASN A 193 25.92 -4.22 9.71
CA ASN A 193 24.98 -4.36 10.82
C ASN A 193 24.19 -3.05 11.08
N ASP A 194 24.88 -1.92 11.09
CA ASP A 194 24.24 -0.61 11.33
C ASP A 194 23.20 -0.26 10.26
N ASN A 195 23.51 -0.54 9.00
CA ASN A 195 22.58 -0.31 7.89
C ASN A 195 21.32 -1.18 8.02
N LEU A 196 21.49 -2.45 8.41
CA LEU A 196 20.37 -3.35 8.70
C LEU A 196 19.52 -2.85 9.87
N ARG A 197 20.16 -2.36 10.93
CA ARG A 197 19.48 -1.80 12.08
C ARG A 197 18.67 -0.56 11.73
N SER A 198 19.25 0.40 10.97
CA SER A 198 18.53 1.60 10.51
C SER A 198 17.27 1.24 9.72
N LEU A 199 17.35 0.27 8.82
CA LEU A 199 16.17 -0.24 8.11
C LEU A 199 15.14 -0.83 9.08
N LEU A 200 15.56 -1.70 10.01
CA LEU A 200 14.65 -2.38 10.94
C LEU A 200 13.98 -1.40 11.92
N GLU A 201 14.69 -0.36 12.37
CA GLU A 201 14.11 0.72 13.19
C GLU A 201 13.00 1.48 12.44
N LEU A 202 13.21 1.74 11.15
CA LEU A 202 12.17 2.35 10.29
C LEU A 202 10.98 1.40 10.10
N VAL A 203 11.24 0.10 9.85
CA VAL A 203 10.19 -0.92 9.69
C VAL A 203 9.38 -1.06 10.98
N ALA A 204 10.00 -1.12 12.15
CA ALA A 204 9.30 -1.18 13.45
C ALA A 204 8.36 0.02 13.61
N LYS A 205 8.86 1.23 13.35
CA LYS A 205 8.03 2.45 13.42
C LYS A 205 6.80 2.36 12.50
N ARG A 206 6.96 1.86 11.26
CA ARG A 206 5.85 1.71 10.30
C ARG A 206 4.86 0.63 10.74
N LEU A 207 5.35 -0.51 11.20
CA LEU A 207 4.49 -1.60 11.68
C LEU A 207 3.71 -1.19 12.93
N GLY A 208 4.35 -0.50 13.88
CA GLY A 208 3.69 0.04 15.08
C GLY A 208 2.56 1.00 14.73
N ASP A 209 2.80 1.98 13.83
CA ASP A 209 1.77 2.92 13.36
C ASP A 209 0.59 2.19 12.69
N LEU A 210 0.87 1.26 11.78
CA LEU A 210 -0.17 0.50 11.09
C LEU A 210 -0.99 -0.37 12.05
N ALA A 211 -0.35 -1.03 13.02
CA ALA A 211 -1.03 -1.84 14.03
C ALA A 211 -1.95 -0.98 14.90
N HIS A 212 -1.48 0.19 15.33
CA HIS A 212 -2.26 1.14 16.10
C HIS A 212 -3.49 1.63 15.33
N ARG A 213 -3.31 2.09 14.09
CA ARG A 213 -4.41 2.58 13.24
C ARG A 213 -5.46 1.51 12.93
N LEU A 214 -5.04 0.27 12.65
CA LEU A 214 -5.95 -0.87 12.45
C LEU A 214 -6.76 -1.21 13.71
N SER A 215 -6.13 -1.09 14.89
CA SER A 215 -6.81 -1.33 16.16
C SER A 215 -7.87 -0.27 16.46
N GLY A 216 -7.76 0.92 15.89
CA GLY A 216 -8.78 1.98 15.92
C GLY A 216 -10.14 1.57 15.37
N SER A 217 -10.23 0.45 14.62
CA SER A 217 -11.48 -0.10 14.10
C SER A 217 -12.50 -0.45 15.20
N VAL A 218 -12.05 -0.84 16.39
CA VAL A 218 -12.89 -1.15 17.57
C VAL A 218 -12.90 -0.03 18.61
N GLY A 219 -12.07 1.00 18.44
CA GLY A 219 -11.81 2.06 19.42
C GLY A 219 -10.70 1.64 20.39
N ILE A 220 -9.72 2.51 20.55
CA ILE A 220 -8.63 2.37 21.52
C ILE A 220 -8.81 3.47 22.54
N GLU A 221 -8.85 3.11 23.81
CA GLU A 221 -8.62 4.06 24.88
C GLU A 221 -7.11 4.27 24.95
N ASP A 222 -6.66 5.48 24.64
CA ASP A 222 -5.24 5.83 24.67
C ASP A 222 -4.79 5.99 26.12
N LEU A 223 -4.47 4.85 26.77
CA LEU A 223 -4.00 4.81 28.16
C LEU A 223 -2.58 5.38 28.31
N ASP A 224 -1.78 5.36 27.26
CA ASP A 224 -0.38 5.77 27.33
C ASP A 224 -0.22 7.29 27.46
N THR A 225 -1.12 8.07 26.87
CA THR A 225 -1.11 9.53 27.04
C THR A 225 -1.38 9.94 28.48
N TYR A 226 -2.18 9.17 29.23
CA TYR A 226 -2.49 9.44 30.63
C TYR A 226 -1.35 9.07 31.57
N ALA A 227 -0.66 7.97 31.33
CA ALA A 227 0.44 7.52 32.19
C ALA A 227 1.60 8.53 32.24
N ILE A 228 1.84 9.26 31.15
CA ILE A 228 2.91 10.26 31.06
C ILE A 228 2.52 11.57 31.79
N TRP A 229 1.26 12.01 31.72
CA TRP A 229 0.79 13.24 32.36
C TRP A 229 0.56 13.08 33.86
N ASP A 230 0.12 11.91 34.33
CA ASP A 230 -0.12 11.64 35.75
C ASP A 230 1.16 11.63 36.59
N LEU A 231 2.32 11.41 35.96
CA LEU A 231 3.62 11.44 36.60
C LEU A 231 4.20 12.86 36.77
N THR A 232 3.68 13.85 36.03
CA THR A 232 4.28 15.19 35.96
C THR A 232 3.44 16.31 36.56
N ASP A 233 2.12 16.15 36.74
CA ASP A 233 1.29 17.26 37.24
C ASP A 233 0.04 16.78 38.00
N LYS A 234 0.00 17.01 39.32
CA LYS A 234 -1.14 16.69 40.21
C LYS A 234 -2.35 17.62 40.01
N ALA A 235 -2.31 18.54 39.05
CA ALA A 235 -3.30 19.58 38.80
C ALA A 235 -3.94 19.52 37.39
N ALA A 236 -3.73 18.44 36.61
CA ALA A 236 -4.34 18.32 35.30
C ALA A 236 -5.87 18.08 35.44
N PRO A 237 -6.72 18.80 34.68
CA PRO A 237 -8.15 18.54 34.63
C PRO A 237 -8.34 17.08 34.17
N GLN A 238 -9.33 16.37 34.76
CA GLN A 238 -9.75 15.04 34.31
C GLN A 238 -10.24 15.12 32.84
N ALA A 239 -9.29 15.11 31.91
CA ALA A 239 -9.61 14.94 30.50
C ALA A 239 -10.12 13.51 30.34
N SER A 240 -11.35 13.35 29.89
CA SER A 240 -11.89 12.03 29.53
C SER A 240 -10.98 11.39 28.50
N PRO A 241 -10.73 10.06 28.57
CA PRO A 241 -9.97 9.36 27.55
C PRO A 241 -10.53 9.67 26.16
N VAL A 242 -9.72 10.28 25.30
CA VAL A 242 -10.11 10.48 23.92
C VAL A 242 -10.00 9.12 23.24
N ALA A 243 -11.11 8.39 23.22
CA ALA A 243 -11.17 7.12 22.50
C ALA A 243 -10.93 7.39 21.02
N PHE A 244 -9.75 7.01 20.51
CA PHE A 244 -9.48 7.04 19.08
C PHE A 244 -10.24 5.91 18.42
N LYS A 245 -11.27 6.26 17.64
CA LYS A 245 -12.03 5.31 16.84
C LYS A 245 -12.06 5.76 15.40
N THR A 246 -11.62 4.89 14.50
CA THR A 246 -11.69 5.14 13.07
C THR A 246 -13.17 5.26 12.65
N PRO A 247 -13.58 6.33 11.95
CA PRO A 247 -14.91 6.44 11.37
C PRO A 247 -15.21 5.22 10.49
N TRP A 248 -16.45 4.72 10.55
CA TRP A 248 -16.83 3.47 9.89
C TRP A 248 -16.54 3.45 8.38
N LEU A 249 -16.70 4.59 7.70
CA LEU A 249 -16.42 4.75 6.26
C LEU A 249 -14.93 4.74 5.90
N HIS A 250 -14.02 4.78 6.87
CA HIS A 250 -12.56 4.84 6.66
C HIS A 250 -11.85 3.60 7.21
N ILE A 251 -12.59 2.59 7.67
CA ILE A 251 -11.98 1.37 8.23
C ILE A 251 -11.33 0.52 7.12
N ASP A 252 -11.97 0.43 5.98
CA ASP A 252 -11.45 -0.25 4.80
C ASP A 252 -10.26 0.49 4.20
N ASP A 253 -10.25 1.81 4.19
CA ASP A 253 -9.10 2.64 3.78
C ASP A 253 -7.83 2.24 4.55
N VAL A 254 -7.92 2.27 5.89
CA VAL A 254 -6.81 1.88 6.78
C VAL A 254 -6.41 0.41 6.57
N PHE A 255 -7.40 -0.47 6.37
CA PHE A 255 -7.15 -1.89 6.14
C PHE A 255 -6.40 -2.13 4.83
N TYR A 256 -6.83 -1.50 3.73
CA TYR A 256 -6.18 -1.67 2.43
C TYR A 256 -4.82 -0.98 2.37
N GLU A 257 -4.64 0.18 3.01
CA GLU A 257 -3.33 0.81 3.19
C GLU A 257 -2.36 -0.14 3.91
N ALA A 258 -2.79 -0.72 5.02
CA ALA A 258 -1.97 -1.69 5.75
C ALA A 258 -1.64 -2.94 4.91
N ARG A 259 -2.58 -3.41 4.08
CA ARG A 259 -2.34 -4.51 3.12
C ARG A 259 -1.30 -4.14 2.06
N GLY A 260 -1.36 -2.94 1.50
CA GLY A 260 -0.35 -2.47 0.55
C GLY A 260 1.03 -2.35 1.18
N ALA A 261 1.08 -1.82 2.40
CA ALA A 261 2.32 -1.69 3.15
C ALA A 261 2.94 -3.06 3.49
N THR A 262 2.13 -4.01 3.99
CA THR A 262 2.63 -5.37 4.31
C THR A 262 3.06 -6.13 3.08
N TRP A 263 2.37 -5.97 1.94
CA TRP A 263 2.78 -6.55 0.67
C TRP A 263 4.16 -6.06 0.23
N ALA A 264 4.40 -4.76 0.24
CA ALA A 264 5.71 -4.20 -0.14
C ALA A 264 6.82 -4.61 0.85
N LEU A 265 6.54 -4.51 2.17
CA LEU A 265 7.49 -4.92 3.21
C LEU A 265 7.87 -6.39 3.12
N LEU A 266 6.92 -7.28 2.79
CA LEU A 266 7.20 -8.70 2.61
C LEU A 266 8.29 -8.92 1.57
N HIS A 267 8.16 -8.29 0.39
CA HIS A 267 9.15 -8.41 -0.68
C HIS A 267 10.49 -7.78 -0.29
N PHE A 268 10.49 -6.61 0.33
CA PHE A 268 11.72 -5.96 0.79
C PHE A 268 12.44 -6.78 1.85
N MET A 269 11.73 -7.36 2.81
CA MET A 269 12.35 -8.22 3.81
C MET A 269 12.90 -9.53 3.20
N GLN A 270 12.23 -10.12 2.21
CA GLN A 270 12.75 -11.28 1.49
C GLN A 270 14.05 -10.95 0.74
N ALA A 271 14.11 -9.79 0.07
CA ALA A 271 15.31 -9.35 -0.64
C ALA A 271 16.47 -9.05 0.30
N VAL A 272 16.21 -8.32 1.39
CA VAL A 272 17.19 -8.00 2.43
C VAL A 272 17.71 -9.27 3.09
N GLN A 273 16.87 -10.29 3.33
CA GLN A 273 17.32 -11.58 3.85
C GLN A 273 18.41 -12.21 2.97
N ILE A 274 18.31 -12.07 1.64
CA ILE A 274 19.29 -12.61 0.69
C ILE A 274 20.57 -11.78 0.73
N ASP A 275 20.49 -10.48 0.54
CA ASP A 275 21.67 -9.61 0.42
C ASP A 275 22.41 -9.43 1.75
N PHE A 276 21.68 -9.41 2.88
CA PHE A 276 22.26 -9.32 4.24
C PHE A 276 22.51 -10.69 4.91
N ALA A 277 22.41 -11.80 4.17
CA ALA A 277 22.67 -13.13 4.72
C ALA A 277 23.98 -13.25 5.49
N PRO A 278 25.12 -12.65 5.07
CA PRO A 278 26.37 -12.71 5.85
C PRO A 278 26.22 -12.08 7.25
N VAL A 279 25.58 -10.90 7.37
CA VAL A 279 25.35 -10.21 8.65
C VAL A 279 24.40 -11.03 9.53
N LEU A 280 23.32 -11.55 8.93
CA LEU A 280 22.34 -12.36 9.65
C LEU A 280 22.90 -13.67 10.16
N HIS A 281 23.84 -14.28 9.45
CA HIS A 281 24.55 -15.47 9.91
C HIS A 281 25.54 -15.17 11.03
N ASP A 282 26.34 -14.13 10.86
CA ASP A 282 27.32 -13.68 11.85
C ASP A 282 26.67 -13.39 13.22
N ARG A 283 25.55 -12.71 13.20
CA ARG A 283 24.74 -12.36 14.37
C ARG A 283 23.77 -13.45 14.83
N LYS A 284 23.76 -14.63 14.21
CA LYS A 284 22.80 -15.73 14.49
C LYS A 284 21.33 -15.29 14.39
N ALA A 285 21.04 -14.25 13.61
CA ALA A 285 19.77 -13.55 13.51
C ALA A 285 18.83 -14.10 12.42
N MET A 286 19.29 -15.05 11.60
CA MET A 286 18.56 -15.57 10.43
C MET A 286 17.19 -16.16 10.81
N VAL A 287 17.07 -16.84 11.94
CA VAL A 287 15.80 -17.46 12.38
C VAL A 287 14.77 -16.39 12.73
N SER A 288 15.20 -15.38 13.52
CA SER A 288 14.35 -14.25 13.91
C SER A 288 13.91 -13.44 12.70
N PHE A 289 14.82 -13.20 11.72
CA PHE A 289 14.50 -12.51 10.48
C PHE A 289 13.45 -13.27 9.65
N LYS A 290 13.58 -14.58 9.51
CA LYS A 290 12.57 -15.43 8.84
C LYS A 290 11.22 -15.41 9.56
N GLN A 291 11.19 -15.21 10.87
CA GLN A 291 9.94 -15.09 11.61
C GLN A 291 9.19 -13.81 11.23
N ILE A 292 9.88 -12.68 11.02
CA ILE A 292 9.27 -11.43 10.53
C ILE A 292 8.60 -11.68 9.19
N ILE A 293 9.33 -12.24 8.21
CA ILE A 293 8.80 -12.57 6.87
C ILE A 293 7.55 -13.43 6.98
N ARG A 294 7.57 -14.49 7.83
CA ARG A 294 6.39 -15.35 8.02
C ARG A 294 5.18 -14.62 8.58
N LYS A 295 5.37 -13.62 9.45
CA LYS A 295 4.27 -12.84 10.01
C LYS A 295 3.67 -11.89 8.98
N LEU A 296 4.52 -11.25 8.17
CA LEU A 296 4.06 -10.42 7.05
C LEU A 296 3.30 -11.27 6.02
N ASP A 297 3.81 -12.43 5.64
CA ASP A 297 3.14 -13.38 4.73
C ASP A 297 1.78 -13.83 5.25
N GLN A 298 1.65 -14.11 6.56
CA GLN A 298 0.39 -14.44 7.19
C GLN A 298 -0.63 -13.28 7.11
N GLY A 299 -0.15 -12.03 7.20
CA GLY A 299 -0.95 -10.81 6.98
C GLY A 299 -1.48 -10.69 5.55
N GLU A 300 -0.78 -11.30 4.56
CA GLU A 300 -1.13 -11.26 3.14
C GLU A 300 -2.09 -12.37 2.69
N ARG A 301 -2.58 -13.21 3.59
CA ARG A 301 -3.56 -14.25 3.24
C ARG A 301 -4.80 -13.68 2.56
N ARG A 302 -5.34 -14.45 1.62
CA ARG A 302 -6.52 -14.06 0.85
C ARG A 302 -7.73 -13.88 1.77
N MET A 303 -8.36 -12.72 1.68
CA MET A 303 -9.65 -12.44 2.27
C MET A 303 -10.75 -12.94 1.32
N TRP A 304 -11.68 -13.74 1.84
CA TRP A 304 -12.79 -14.28 1.04
C TRP A 304 -14.03 -13.38 1.05
N SER A 305 -14.16 -12.51 2.06
CA SER A 305 -15.24 -11.54 2.11
C SER A 305 -15.03 -10.45 1.04
N PRO A 306 -16.10 -10.06 0.32
CA PRO A 306 -16.02 -8.96 -0.64
C PRO A 306 -15.89 -7.58 0.01
N ILE A 307 -16.17 -7.49 1.32
CA ILE A 307 -16.08 -6.28 2.13
C ILE A 307 -15.25 -6.52 3.38
N VAL A 308 -14.65 -5.47 3.91
CA VAL A 308 -13.94 -5.52 5.19
C VAL A 308 -14.98 -5.62 6.32
N LEU A 309 -15.02 -6.77 6.99
CA LEU A 309 -15.91 -6.99 8.13
C LEU A 309 -15.26 -6.42 9.39
N ASN A 310 -16.05 -5.69 10.17
CA ASN A 310 -15.58 -4.97 11.35
C ASN A 310 -16.46 -5.30 12.58
N GLY A 311 -16.55 -6.58 12.90
CA GLY A 311 -17.24 -7.05 14.12
C GLY A 311 -16.47 -6.69 15.39
N THR A 312 -17.15 -6.82 16.54
CA THR A 312 -16.48 -6.79 17.85
C THR A 312 -15.64 -8.05 18.02
N GLY A 313 -14.49 -7.97 18.71
CA GLY A 313 -13.54 -9.10 18.85
C GLY A 313 -14.14 -10.40 19.38
N TYR A 314 -15.29 -10.34 20.07
CA TYR A 314 -16.04 -11.49 20.60
C TYR A 314 -17.44 -11.63 19.97
N GLY A 315 -17.73 -10.92 18.88
CA GLY A 315 -19.01 -10.96 18.18
C GLY A 315 -19.08 -12.09 17.15
N VAL A 316 -20.25 -12.22 16.53
CA VAL A 316 -20.55 -13.24 15.50
C VAL A 316 -19.87 -12.91 14.17
N VAL A 317 -19.61 -11.61 13.89
CA VAL A 317 -18.99 -11.13 12.65
C VAL A 317 -17.50 -10.99 12.87
N ALA A 318 -16.71 -11.51 11.92
CA ALA A 318 -15.25 -11.35 11.93
C ALA A 318 -14.82 -9.86 11.94
N ASN A 319 -13.63 -9.57 12.48
CA ASN A 319 -13.00 -8.28 12.37
C ASN A 319 -11.67 -8.45 11.63
N HIS A 320 -11.66 -8.07 10.35
CA HIS A 320 -10.48 -8.22 9.50
C HIS A 320 -9.36 -7.27 9.91
N SER A 321 -9.69 -6.06 10.34
CA SER A 321 -8.71 -5.05 10.79
C SER A 321 -7.95 -5.52 12.02
N LEU A 322 -8.64 -6.08 13.04
CA LEU A 322 -7.98 -6.63 14.22
C LEU A 322 -7.13 -7.86 13.92
N VAL A 323 -7.58 -8.71 13.00
CA VAL A 323 -6.81 -9.88 12.57
C VAL A 323 -5.50 -9.43 11.92
N LEU A 324 -5.57 -8.46 11.00
CA LEU A 324 -4.38 -7.90 10.35
C LEU A 324 -3.49 -7.17 11.36
N ALA A 325 -4.07 -6.35 12.26
CA ALA A 325 -3.35 -5.70 13.36
C ALA A 325 -2.56 -6.71 14.20
N SER A 326 -3.15 -7.86 14.53
CA SER A 326 -2.47 -8.93 15.29
C SER A 326 -1.25 -9.50 14.54
N TYR A 327 -1.31 -9.68 13.21
CA TYR A 327 -0.15 -10.16 12.46
C TYR A 327 0.93 -9.09 12.38
N ILE A 328 0.55 -7.83 12.14
CA ILE A 328 1.47 -6.69 12.07
C ILE A 328 2.15 -6.46 13.43
N SER A 329 1.41 -6.45 14.55
CA SER A 329 2.00 -6.31 15.90
C SER A 329 2.97 -7.43 16.23
N ARG A 330 2.68 -8.67 15.80
CA ARG A 330 3.63 -9.79 15.99
C ARG A 330 4.85 -9.67 15.09
N ALA A 331 4.72 -9.08 13.90
CA ALA A 331 5.86 -8.77 13.06
C ALA A 331 6.71 -7.67 13.69
N ASP A 332 6.08 -6.61 14.21
CA ASP A 332 6.73 -5.52 14.92
C ASP A 332 7.51 -6.02 16.15
N SER A 333 6.89 -6.80 17.02
CA SER A 333 7.57 -7.43 18.17
C SER A 333 8.79 -8.25 17.74
N ALA A 334 8.66 -9.02 16.64
CA ALA A 334 9.79 -9.79 16.12
C ALA A 334 10.91 -8.90 15.53
N VAL A 335 10.58 -7.71 14.99
CA VAL A 335 11.58 -6.72 14.56
C VAL A 335 12.30 -6.12 15.78
N ILE A 336 11.58 -5.78 16.84
CA ILE A 336 12.15 -5.24 18.08
C ILE A 336 13.10 -6.28 18.70
N ASP A 337 12.67 -7.53 18.84
CA ASP A 337 13.53 -8.63 19.36
C ASP A 337 14.81 -8.80 18.51
N LEU A 338 14.67 -8.68 17.19
CA LEU A 338 15.81 -8.75 16.28
C LEU A 338 16.76 -7.55 16.44
N LEU A 339 16.23 -6.33 16.62
CA LEU A 339 17.02 -5.14 16.86
C LEU A 339 17.86 -5.27 18.13
N ASP A 340 17.30 -5.85 19.19
CA ASP A 340 18.03 -6.10 20.44
C ASP A 340 19.14 -7.16 20.26
N LEU A 341 18.88 -8.18 19.44
CA LEU A 341 19.91 -9.18 19.08
C LEU A 341 21.05 -8.56 18.26
N LEU A 342 20.75 -7.63 17.37
CA LEU A 342 21.76 -6.95 16.53
C LEU A 342 22.58 -5.89 17.30
N ARG A 343 22.16 -5.48 18.50
CA ARG A 343 22.90 -4.56 19.39
C ARG A 343 24.01 -5.28 20.18
N GLN A 344 23.87 -6.59 20.40
CA GLN A 344 24.87 -7.43 21.05
C GLN A 344 26.04 -7.73 20.11
#